data_2af3da631d4b4e4ab5b2c0477bc1fdec
#
_entry.id   2af3da631d4b4e4ab5b2c0477bc1fdec
#
_cell.length_a   1.000
_cell.length_b   1.000
_cell.length_c   1.000
_cell.angle_alpha   90.00
_cell.angle_beta   90.00
_cell.angle_gamma   90.00
#
_symmetry.space_group_name_H-M   'P 1'
#
loop_
_entity.id
_entity.type
_entity.pdbx_description
1 polymer ?
#
loop_
_entity_poly.entity_id
_entity_poly.type
_entity_poly.pdbx_seq_one_letter_code
_entity_poly.pdbx_strand_id
1 'polypeptide(L)'
;MKKILFCLPLLLLALQSCEIEDEYMYDKGLYTIDWDAAADSSSVTLIDRFWNTEENYFNYGNDGSIKDFHYWPQAHAMDVMIDAYNRTGDSKYSDLFDKWYVGIKAKNGGSYWNNFYDDMEWIALTMIRLYEVTDENKYLETSQEMWNEIKTGWNDYAGGGIAWTHDRLWSKNACSNGPAALIAARLYRINGNQEDLDWAVNIYKWERENLFNPATGAIYDLSLIHISE
;
A
#
# COMPACT_ATOMS: atom_id res chain seq x y z
N MET A 1 -35.82 24.62 54.71
CA MET A 1 -35.96 24.07 53.36
C MET A 1 -35.70 25.10 52.25
N LYS A 2 -34.63 25.91 52.28
CA LYS A 2 -34.31 26.92 51.24
C LYS A 2 -32.89 26.84 50.68
N LYS A 3 -32.14 25.79 51.01
CA LYS A 3 -30.72 25.67 50.55
C LYS A 3 -30.47 24.66 49.40
N ILE A 4 -31.49 23.91 48.98
CA ILE A 4 -31.35 22.88 47.92
C ILE A 4 -31.61 23.46 46.50
N LEU A 5 -32.27 24.62 46.41
CA LEU A 5 -32.66 25.19 45.12
C LEU A 5 -31.52 25.95 44.38
N PHE A 6 -30.42 26.23 45.06
CA PHE A 6 -29.26 26.96 44.46
C PHE A 6 -28.19 26.10 43.82
N CYS A 7 -28.17 24.81 44.14
CA CYS A 7 -27.18 23.88 43.57
C CYS A 7 -27.59 23.28 42.22
N LEU A 8 -28.92 23.28 41.91
CA LEU A 8 -29.41 22.66 40.68
C LEU A 8 -29.01 23.43 39.39
N PRO A 9 -29.08 24.79 39.34
CA PRO A 9 -28.61 25.51 38.16
C PRO A 9 -27.08 25.46 37.97
N LEU A 10 -26.29 25.34 39.05
CA LEU A 10 -24.83 25.18 38.93
C LEU A 10 -24.44 23.81 38.40
N LEU A 11 -25.20 22.76 38.72
CA LEU A 11 -24.97 21.41 38.19
C LEU A 11 -25.35 21.29 36.70
N LEU A 12 -26.40 22.03 36.28
CA LEU A 12 -26.79 22.11 34.86
C LEU A 12 -25.81 22.89 34.02
N LEU A 13 -25.13 23.91 34.56
CA LEU A 13 -24.06 24.63 33.87
C LEU A 13 -22.74 23.80 33.75
N ALA A 14 -22.49 22.90 34.69
CA ALA A 14 -21.34 22.00 34.64
C ALA A 14 -21.49 20.87 33.59
N LEU A 15 -22.74 20.55 33.20
CA LEU A 15 -23.00 19.53 32.17
C LEU A 15 -22.93 20.07 30.73
N GLN A 16 -22.86 21.38 30.54
CA GLN A 16 -22.69 21.99 29.22
C GLN A 16 -21.22 22.24 28.83
N SER A 17 -20.24 21.88 29.65
CA SER A 17 -18.86 22.23 29.48
C SER A 17 -18.00 21.12 28.81
N CYS A 18 -18.60 20.12 28.19
CA CYS A 18 -17.88 19.00 27.57
C CYS A 18 -18.32 18.68 26.13
N GLU A 19 -18.80 19.64 25.39
CA GLU A 19 -18.74 19.56 23.94
C GLU A 19 -17.63 20.50 23.46
N ILE A 20 -16.39 20.05 23.61
CA ILE A 20 -15.32 20.52 22.74
C ILE A 20 -15.59 19.76 21.44
N GLU A 21 -16.42 20.35 20.56
CA GLU A 21 -16.33 20.00 19.16
C GLU A 21 -14.90 20.38 18.76
N ASP A 22 -14.09 19.39 18.43
CA ASP A 22 -12.82 19.62 17.72
C ASP A 22 -13.19 20.30 16.40
N GLU A 23 -13.17 21.62 16.40
CA GLU A 23 -13.37 22.42 15.20
C GLU A 23 -12.15 22.23 14.31
N TYR A 24 -12.16 21.16 13.51
CA TYR A 24 -11.21 21.06 12.42
C TYR A 24 -11.47 22.20 11.45
N MET A 25 -10.41 22.85 11.01
CA MET A 25 -10.41 24.00 10.08
C MET A 25 -11.30 23.77 8.84
N TYR A 26 -11.69 22.53 8.56
CA TYR A 26 -12.48 22.09 7.41
C TYR A 26 -13.97 21.92 7.68
N ASP A 27 -14.43 21.93 8.95
CA ASP A 27 -15.80 21.50 9.31
C ASP A 27 -16.85 22.59 9.11
N LYS A 28 -16.49 23.84 8.89
CA LYS A 28 -17.45 24.97 8.84
C LYS A 28 -17.63 25.64 7.49
N GLY A 29 -17.25 25.00 6.39
CA GLY A 29 -17.43 25.60 5.06
C GLY A 29 -16.62 26.90 4.86
N LEU A 30 -15.64 27.16 5.74
CA LEU A 30 -14.70 28.28 5.60
C LEU A 30 -13.73 28.04 4.43
N TYR A 31 -13.52 26.78 4.08
CA TYR A 31 -12.73 26.37 2.92
C TYR A 31 -13.49 25.27 2.17
N THR A 32 -13.89 25.54 0.96
CA THR A 32 -14.28 24.50 0.01
C THR A 32 -13.01 23.95 -0.63
N ILE A 33 -12.65 22.71 -0.30
CA ILE A 33 -11.56 22.03 -0.98
C ILE A 33 -12.13 21.39 -2.24
N ASP A 34 -11.61 21.80 -3.38
CA ASP A 34 -11.80 21.08 -4.64
C ASP A 34 -10.85 19.88 -4.64
N TRP A 35 -11.35 18.71 -4.25
CA TRP A 35 -10.55 17.49 -4.15
C TRP A 35 -10.07 16.99 -5.50
N ASP A 36 -10.79 17.23 -6.58
CA ASP A 36 -10.36 16.88 -7.93
C ASP A 36 -9.18 17.74 -8.36
N ALA A 37 -9.26 19.05 -8.14
CA ALA A 37 -8.15 19.96 -8.41
C ALA A 37 -6.92 19.66 -7.54
N ALA A 38 -7.11 19.29 -6.27
CA ALA A 38 -6.03 18.89 -5.37
C ALA A 38 -5.36 17.59 -5.84
N ALA A 39 -6.14 16.59 -6.24
CA ALA A 39 -5.64 15.33 -6.77
C ALA A 39 -4.89 15.53 -8.11
N ASP A 40 -5.42 16.37 -9.02
CA ASP A 40 -4.73 16.72 -10.26
C ASP A 40 -3.39 17.41 -9.99
N SER A 41 -3.39 18.40 -9.12
CA SER A 41 -2.18 19.13 -8.74
C SER A 41 -1.11 18.19 -8.17
N SER A 42 -1.52 17.27 -7.29
CA SER A 42 -0.62 16.29 -6.69
C SER A 42 -0.05 15.32 -7.71
N SER A 43 -0.90 14.78 -8.60
CA SER A 43 -0.48 13.83 -9.64
C SER A 43 0.46 14.46 -10.67
N VAL A 44 0.17 15.70 -11.09
CA VAL A 44 1.05 16.46 -11.99
C VAL A 44 2.38 16.78 -11.31
N THR A 45 2.35 17.19 -10.03
CA THR A 45 3.57 17.47 -9.27
C THR A 45 4.45 16.22 -9.14
N LEU A 46 3.86 15.04 -8.96
CA LEU A 46 4.61 13.78 -8.92
C LEU A 46 5.38 13.55 -10.23
N ILE A 47 4.73 13.80 -11.37
CA ILE A 47 5.42 13.71 -12.68
C ILE A 47 6.50 14.78 -12.78
N ASP A 48 6.17 16.04 -12.56
CA ASP A 48 7.07 17.17 -12.81
C ASP A 48 8.33 17.17 -11.95
N ARG A 49 8.23 16.61 -10.73
CA ARG A 49 9.31 16.66 -9.74
C ARG A 49 10.11 15.37 -9.63
N PHE A 50 9.48 14.23 -9.93
CA PHE A 50 10.09 12.92 -9.66
C PHE A 50 10.30 12.06 -10.90
N TRP A 51 9.55 12.28 -11.99
CA TRP A 51 9.72 11.45 -13.19
C TRP A 51 11.05 11.70 -13.89
N ASN A 52 11.85 10.64 -14.02
CA ASN A 52 13.10 10.64 -14.78
C ASN A 52 12.80 10.23 -16.22
N THR A 53 12.75 11.21 -17.13
CA THR A 53 12.43 11.00 -18.55
C THR A 53 13.51 10.28 -19.34
N GLU A 54 14.75 10.24 -18.85
CA GLU A 54 15.87 9.57 -19.51
C GLU A 54 15.89 8.06 -19.23
N GLU A 55 15.55 7.68 -17.97
CA GLU A 55 15.65 6.31 -17.50
C GLU A 55 14.28 5.67 -17.20
N ASN A 56 13.17 6.44 -17.29
CA ASN A 56 11.79 5.97 -17.17
C ASN A 56 11.44 5.33 -15.81
N TYR A 57 11.79 5.99 -14.73
CA TYR A 57 11.38 5.65 -13.37
C TYR A 57 11.15 6.93 -12.55
N PHE A 58 10.60 6.80 -11.33
CA PHE A 58 10.47 7.93 -10.41
C PHE A 58 11.72 8.04 -9.53
N ASN A 59 12.40 9.19 -9.52
CA ASN A 59 13.48 9.47 -8.58
C ASN A 59 12.94 9.42 -7.14
N TYR A 60 13.75 9.00 -6.18
CA TYR A 60 13.35 8.94 -4.78
C TYR A 60 13.17 10.34 -4.16
N GLY A 61 14.01 11.29 -4.56
CA GLY A 61 13.94 12.68 -4.14
C GLY A 61 13.47 13.63 -5.25
N ASN A 62 13.02 14.83 -4.85
CA ASN A 62 12.56 15.88 -5.77
C ASN A 62 13.69 16.81 -6.28
N ASP A 63 14.93 16.53 -5.90
CA ASP A 63 16.10 17.19 -6.47
C ASP A 63 16.50 16.49 -7.78
N GLY A 64 16.11 17.07 -8.91
CA GLY A 64 16.39 16.51 -10.24
C GLY A 64 17.88 16.34 -10.58
N SER A 65 18.80 16.87 -9.75
CA SER A 65 20.23 16.60 -9.88
C SER A 65 20.64 15.24 -9.32
N ILE A 66 19.82 14.63 -8.47
CA ILE A 66 20.04 13.32 -7.84
C ILE A 66 19.13 12.30 -8.50
N LYS A 67 19.74 11.42 -9.32
CA LYS A 67 19.05 10.28 -9.95
C LYS A 67 19.14 9.09 -9.00
N ASP A 68 18.21 9.00 -8.02
CA ASP A 68 18.19 7.96 -7.01
C ASP A 68 17.00 7.03 -7.22
N PHE A 69 17.30 5.74 -7.40
CA PHE A 69 16.31 4.69 -7.63
C PHE A 69 16.11 3.85 -6.38
N HIS A 70 14.88 3.83 -5.87
CA HIS A 70 14.43 2.92 -4.83
C HIS A 70 13.28 2.07 -5.37
N TYR A 71 13.34 0.76 -5.15
CA TYR A 71 12.49 -0.20 -5.85
C TYR A 71 11.01 -0.13 -5.43
N TRP A 72 10.69 -0.34 -4.14
CA TRP A 72 9.31 -0.36 -3.68
C TRP A 72 8.52 0.97 -3.89
N PRO A 73 9.14 2.17 -3.76
CA PRO A 73 8.41 3.41 -4.00
C PRO A 73 7.92 3.58 -5.45
N GLN A 74 8.52 2.84 -6.39
CA GLN A 74 8.08 2.85 -7.79
C GLN A 74 6.64 2.35 -7.94
N ALA A 75 6.27 1.31 -7.18
CA ALA A 75 4.91 0.77 -7.18
C ALA A 75 3.90 1.85 -6.76
N HIS A 76 4.13 2.50 -5.63
CA HIS A 76 3.21 3.50 -5.11
C HIS A 76 3.12 4.76 -5.99
N ALA A 77 4.24 5.18 -6.59
CA ALA A 77 4.23 6.28 -7.55
C ALA A 77 3.41 5.94 -8.79
N MET A 78 3.55 4.72 -9.32
CA MET A 78 2.76 4.27 -10.47
C MET A 78 1.29 4.04 -10.10
N ASP A 79 0.99 3.59 -8.88
CA ASP A 79 -0.39 3.49 -8.40
C ASP A 79 -1.12 4.83 -8.43
N VAL A 80 -0.44 5.92 -8.05
CA VAL A 80 -1.00 7.28 -8.18
C VAL A 80 -1.27 7.64 -9.65
N MET A 81 -0.41 7.23 -10.59
CA MET A 81 -0.64 7.46 -12.03
C MET A 81 -1.85 6.68 -12.54
N ILE A 82 -2.01 5.42 -12.10
CA ILE A 82 -3.19 4.60 -12.44
C ILE A 82 -4.47 5.24 -11.88
N ASP A 83 -4.45 5.72 -10.63
CA ASP A 83 -5.61 6.39 -10.03
C ASP A 83 -5.96 7.69 -10.78
N ALA A 84 -4.95 8.48 -11.14
CA ALA A 84 -5.14 9.70 -11.92
C ALA A 84 -5.73 9.40 -13.32
N TYR A 85 -5.23 8.35 -13.98
CA TYR A 85 -5.78 7.90 -15.27
C TYR A 85 -7.24 7.44 -15.13
N ASN A 86 -7.55 6.61 -14.14
CA ASN A 86 -8.91 6.12 -13.89
C ASN A 86 -9.91 7.25 -13.61
N ARG A 87 -9.46 8.32 -12.95
CA ARG A 87 -10.28 9.48 -12.64
C ARG A 87 -10.47 10.42 -13.82
N THR A 88 -9.45 10.63 -14.65
CA THR A 88 -9.44 11.69 -15.67
C THR A 88 -9.55 11.18 -17.11
N GLY A 89 -9.10 9.96 -17.39
CA GLY A 89 -8.91 9.45 -18.76
C GLY A 89 -7.78 10.14 -19.54
N ASP A 90 -6.95 10.97 -18.88
CA ASP A 90 -5.89 11.72 -19.55
C ASP A 90 -4.69 10.83 -19.86
N SER A 91 -4.34 10.75 -21.15
CA SER A 91 -3.26 9.89 -21.64
C SER A 91 -1.88 10.25 -21.11
N LYS A 92 -1.68 11.47 -20.57
CA LYS A 92 -0.40 11.86 -19.96
C LYS A 92 0.02 10.91 -18.82
N TYR A 93 -0.97 10.27 -18.16
CA TYR A 93 -0.70 9.28 -17.11
C TYR A 93 -0.43 7.89 -17.70
N SER A 94 -1.26 7.43 -18.65
CA SER A 94 -1.08 6.11 -19.29
C SER A 94 0.16 6.04 -20.18
N ASP A 95 0.62 7.16 -20.74
CA ASP A 95 1.88 7.25 -21.50
C ASP A 95 3.13 6.89 -20.66
N LEU A 96 2.99 6.85 -19.33
CA LEU A 96 4.05 6.45 -18.42
C LEU A 96 4.07 4.95 -18.14
N PHE A 97 2.99 4.21 -18.34
CA PHE A 97 2.84 2.83 -17.92
C PHE A 97 3.92 1.91 -18.50
N ASP A 98 4.03 1.88 -19.82
CA ASP A 98 5.03 1.07 -20.52
C ASP A 98 6.46 1.55 -20.29
N LYS A 99 6.65 2.86 -20.25
CA LYS A 99 7.97 3.44 -19.95
C LYS A 99 8.46 3.00 -18.58
N TRP A 100 7.59 3.13 -17.57
CA TRP A 100 7.88 2.69 -16.21
C TRP A 100 8.13 1.18 -16.14
N TYR A 101 7.29 0.37 -16.77
CA TYR A 101 7.46 -1.08 -16.83
C TYR A 101 8.86 -1.48 -17.32
N VAL A 102 9.31 -0.90 -18.41
CA VAL A 102 10.66 -1.17 -18.97
C VAL A 102 11.75 -0.54 -18.10
N GLY A 103 11.54 0.70 -17.64
CA GLY A 103 12.53 1.47 -16.90
C GLY A 103 12.90 0.85 -15.56
N ILE A 104 11.90 0.44 -14.75
CA ILE A 104 12.19 -0.19 -13.45
C ILE A 104 12.90 -1.53 -13.59
N LYS A 105 12.54 -2.34 -14.61
CA LYS A 105 13.22 -3.59 -14.90
C LYS A 105 14.70 -3.35 -15.26
N ALA A 106 14.95 -2.41 -16.16
CA ALA A 106 16.30 -2.06 -16.58
C ALA A 106 17.13 -1.54 -15.41
N LYS A 107 16.56 -0.68 -14.57
CA LYS A 107 17.24 -0.09 -13.41
C LYS A 107 17.50 -1.10 -12.30
N ASN A 108 16.62 -2.10 -12.15
CA ASN A 108 16.76 -3.21 -11.20
C ASN A 108 17.59 -4.38 -11.77
N GLY A 109 18.59 -4.11 -12.61
CA GLY A 109 19.51 -5.12 -13.12
C GLY A 109 18.93 -6.04 -14.20
N GLY A 110 17.88 -5.64 -14.89
CA GLY A 110 17.23 -6.41 -15.96
C GLY A 110 16.17 -7.40 -15.48
N SER A 111 15.81 -7.36 -14.20
CA SER A 111 14.83 -8.26 -13.57
C SER A 111 13.86 -7.50 -12.69
N TYR A 112 12.69 -8.11 -12.42
CA TYR A 112 11.78 -7.66 -11.35
C TYR A 112 12.05 -8.38 -10.00
N TRP A 113 13.01 -9.28 -9.96
CA TRP A 113 13.42 -9.96 -8.72
C TRP A 113 14.07 -8.98 -7.75
N ASN A 114 13.75 -9.11 -6.47
CA ASN A 114 14.37 -8.35 -5.39
C ASN A 114 14.65 -9.27 -4.19
N ASN A 115 15.65 -8.93 -3.38
CA ASN A 115 15.95 -9.67 -2.15
C ASN A 115 14.83 -9.55 -1.09
N PHE A 116 14.02 -8.50 -1.15
CA PHE A 116 12.90 -8.25 -0.26
C PHE A 116 11.60 -8.74 -0.91
N TYR A 117 10.87 -9.59 -0.22
CA TYR A 117 9.61 -10.14 -0.71
C TYR A 117 8.52 -9.06 -0.83
N ASP A 118 8.39 -8.19 0.19
CA ASP A 118 7.45 -7.07 0.17
C ASP A 118 7.70 -6.08 -0.97
N ASP A 119 8.95 -5.81 -1.31
CA ASP A 119 9.31 -4.99 -2.48
C ASP A 119 8.75 -5.58 -3.78
N MET A 120 8.87 -6.90 -3.96
CA MET A 120 8.29 -7.59 -5.11
C MET A 120 6.76 -7.60 -5.06
N GLU A 121 6.18 -7.72 -3.88
CA GLU A 121 4.72 -7.72 -3.69
C GLU A 121 4.08 -6.40 -4.11
N TRP A 122 4.67 -5.27 -3.72
CA TRP A 122 4.17 -3.96 -4.13
C TRP A 122 4.18 -3.80 -5.66
N ILE A 123 5.27 -4.20 -6.31
CA ILE A 123 5.36 -4.16 -7.78
C ILE A 123 4.36 -5.12 -8.43
N ALA A 124 4.20 -6.35 -7.90
CA ALA A 124 3.23 -7.32 -8.44
C ALA A 124 1.79 -6.80 -8.34
N LEU A 125 1.41 -6.13 -7.25
CA LEU A 125 0.10 -5.49 -7.10
C LEU A 125 -0.11 -4.38 -8.13
N THR A 126 0.89 -3.54 -8.36
CA THR A 126 0.84 -2.50 -9.39
C THR A 126 0.72 -3.09 -10.79
N MET A 127 1.43 -4.21 -11.08
CA MET A 127 1.27 -4.94 -12.34
C MET A 127 -0.15 -5.46 -12.55
N ILE A 128 -0.80 -6.01 -11.51
CA ILE A 128 -2.21 -6.41 -11.58
C ILE A 128 -3.10 -5.21 -11.92
N ARG A 129 -2.88 -4.06 -11.30
CA ARG A 129 -3.64 -2.84 -11.58
C ARG A 129 -3.42 -2.33 -13.01
N LEU A 130 -2.19 -2.39 -13.52
CA LEU A 130 -1.89 -2.06 -14.91
C LEU A 130 -2.64 -2.99 -15.87
N TYR A 131 -2.67 -4.31 -15.60
CA TYR A 131 -3.48 -5.25 -16.37
C TYR A 131 -4.98 -4.88 -16.33
N GLU A 132 -5.52 -4.59 -15.15
CA GLU A 132 -6.94 -4.23 -14.97
C GLU A 132 -7.35 -2.98 -15.77
N VAL A 133 -6.42 -2.04 -16.02
CA VAL A 133 -6.71 -0.78 -16.75
C VAL A 133 -6.41 -0.88 -18.25
N THR A 134 -5.45 -1.73 -18.65
CA THR A 134 -4.96 -1.77 -20.04
C THR A 134 -5.35 -3.02 -20.82
N ASP A 135 -5.73 -4.10 -20.11
CA ASP A 135 -5.95 -5.45 -20.64
C ASP A 135 -4.69 -6.06 -21.32
N GLU A 136 -3.50 -5.55 -21.00
CA GLU A 136 -2.25 -6.04 -21.57
C GLU A 136 -1.66 -7.18 -20.76
N ASN A 137 -1.66 -8.39 -21.31
CA ASN A 137 -1.24 -9.64 -20.65
C ASN A 137 0.18 -9.59 -20.06
N LYS A 138 1.10 -8.83 -20.62
CA LYS A 138 2.48 -8.73 -20.10
C LYS A 138 2.55 -8.34 -18.63
N TYR A 139 1.64 -7.48 -18.17
CA TYR A 139 1.58 -7.07 -16.76
C TYR A 139 1.09 -8.21 -15.86
N LEU A 140 0.03 -8.91 -16.29
CA LEU A 140 -0.48 -10.07 -15.56
C LEU A 140 0.55 -11.19 -15.48
N GLU A 141 1.22 -11.52 -16.61
CA GLU A 141 2.27 -12.53 -16.68
C GLU A 141 3.43 -12.18 -15.73
N THR A 142 3.87 -10.91 -15.73
CA THR A 142 4.92 -10.43 -14.82
C THR A 142 4.50 -10.57 -13.35
N SER A 143 3.25 -10.20 -13.01
CA SER A 143 2.74 -10.38 -11.65
C SER A 143 2.70 -11.87 -11.24
N GLN A 144 2.32 -12.76 -12.15
CA GLN A 144 2.30 -14.21 -11.89
C GLN A 144 3.70 -14.79 -11.69
N GLU A 145 4.68 -14.34 -12.48
CA GLU A 145 6.09 -14.70 -12.29
C GLU A 145 6.60 -14.27 -10.91
N MET A 146 6.32 -13.02 -10.53
CA MET A 146 6.68 -12.50 -9.21
C MET A 146 5.96 -13.26 -8.09
N TRP A 147 4.68 -13.57 -8.26
CA TRP A 147 3.91 -14.36 -7.30
C TRP A 147 4.52 -15.76 -7.07
N ASN A 148 4.99 -16.39 -8.11
CA ASN A 148 5.68 -17.69 -7.98
C ASN A 148 6.97 -17.58 -7.16
N GLU A 149 7.71 -16.50 -7.28
CA GLU A 149 8.89 -16.22 -6.45
C GLU A 149 8.49 -15.89 -5.01
N ILE A 150 7.50 -15.03 -4.80
CA ILE A 150 7.01 -14.62 -3.48
C ILE A 150 6.57 -15.85 -2.66
N LYS A 151 5.88 -16.81 -3.27
CA LYS A 151 5.48 -18.05 -2.59
C LYS A 151 6.66 -18.83 -1.99
N THR A 152 7.88 -18.67 -2.52
CA THR A 152 9.09 -19.33 -1.96
C THR A 152 9.48 -18.80 -0.59
N GLY A 153 9.02 -17.61 -0.22
CA GLY A 153 9.21 -17.02 1.12
C GLY A 153 8.42 -17.70 2.23
N TRP A 154 7.41 -18.53 1.88
CA TRP A 154 6.67 -19.29 2.88
C TRP A 154 7.52 -20.43 3.43
N ASN A 155 7.61 -20.55 4.75
CA ASN A 155 8.38 -21.59 5.42
C ASN A 155 7.85 -21.85 6.84
N ASP A 156 8.41 -22.84 7.54
CA ASP A 156 7.94 -23.31 8.85
C ASP A 156 8.34 -22.40 10.03
N TYR A 157 9.16 -21.40 9.84
CA TYR A 157 9.44 -20.43 10.89
C TYR A 157 8.13 -19.73 11.29
N ALA A 158 7.89 -19.58 12.58
CA ALA A 158 6.66 -19.02 13.14
C ALA A 158 5.38 -19.73 12.65
N GLY A 159 5.46 -21.01 12.30
CA GLY A 159 4.30 -21.79 11.83
C GLY A 159 3.78 -21.40 10.45
N GLY A 160 4.55 -20.68 9.64
CA GLY A 160 4.16 -20.23 8.32
C GLY A 160 4.52 -18.77 8.03
N GLY A 161 3.80 -18.15 7.07
CA GLY A 161 3.98 -16.78 6.64
C GLY A 161 5.10 -16.59 5.63
N ILE A 162 4.97 -15.53 4.82
CA ILE A 162 6.02 -15.09 3.87
C ILE A 162 7.11 -14.38 4.66
N ALA A 163 8.38 -14.69 4.37
CA ALA A 163 9.53 -14.02 4.96
C ALA A 163 9.66 -12.58 4.47
N TRP A 164 10.36 -11.74 5.22
CA TRP A 164 10.65 -10.39 4.78
C TRP A 164 11.70 -10.36 3.65
N THR A 165 12.78 -11.15 3.82
CA THR A 165 13.88 -11.21 2.84
C THR A 165 14.36 -12.64 2.62
N HIS A 166 14.98 -12.89 1.46
CA HIS A 166 15.63 -14.17 1.14
C HIS A 166 16.78 -14.50 2.12
N ASP A 167 17.45 -13.51 2.66
CA ASP A 167 18.56 -13.68 3.61
C ASP A 167 18.10 -13.94 5.05
N ARG A 168 16.82 -13.66 5.36
CA ARG A 168 16.27 -13.76 6.72
C ARG A 168 14.92 -14.46 6.71
N LEU A 169 14.90 -15.72 6.30
CA LEU A 169 13.69 -16.51 6.18
C LEU A 169 12.88 -16.67 7.49
N TRP A 170 13.51 -16.40 8.62
CA TRP A 170 12.89 -16.37 9.94
C TRP A 170 12.13 -15.07 10.25
N SER A 171 12.46 -13.98 9.58
CA SER A 171 11.82 -12.67 9.78
C SER A 171 10.47 -12.62 9.08
N LYS A 172 9.39 -12.47 9.85
CA LYS A 172 8.01 -12.44 9.38
C LYS A 172 7.35 -11.14 9.84
N ASN A 173 6.77 -10.39 8.93
CA ASN A 173 6.14 -9.11 9.19
C ASN A 173 4.81 -8.93 8.45
N ALA A 174 4.05 -7.91 8.83
CA ALA A 174 2.76 -7.60 8.20
C ALA A 174 2.94 -7.14 6.74
N CYS A 175 4.01 -6.39 6.46
CA CYS A 175 4.23 -5.84 5.12
C CYS A 175 4.62 -6.88 4.06
N SER A 176 5.04 -8.10 4.46
CA SER A 176 5.26 -9.23 3.53
C SER A 176 4.13 -10.24 3.53
N ASN A 177 3.09 -10.08 4.34
CA ASN A 177 2.00 -11.05 4.38
C ASN A 177 0.67 -10.45 3.90
N GLY A 178 0.33 -9.23 4.31
CA GLY A 178 -0.87 -8.55 3.83
C GLY A 178 -0.90 -8.39 2.30
N PRO A 179 0.14 -7.80 1.68
CA PRO A 179 0.20 -7.68 0.22
C PRO A 179 0.23 -9.03 -0.50
N ALA A 180 0.96 -10.04 0.02
CA ALA A 180 0.97 -11.39 -0.55
C ALA A 180 -0.44 -12.02 -0.58
N ALA A 181 -1.20 -11.92 0.52
CA ALA A 181 -2.59 -12.37 0.56
C ALA A 181 -3.46 -11.62 -0.46
N LEU A 182 -3.23 -10.32 -0.64
CA LEU A 182 -3.95 -9.49 -1.60
C LEU A 182 -3.62 -9.87 -3.06
N ILE A 183 -2.34 -10.15 -3.39
CA ILE A 183 -1.94 -10.65 -4.72
C ILE A 183 -2.70 -11.93 -5.03
N ALA A 184 -2.62 -12.91 -4.14
CA ALA A 184 -3.27 -14.20 -4.32
C ALA A 184 -4.78 -14.05 -4.54
N ALA A 185 -5.46 -13.23 -3.73
CA ALA A 185 -6.89 -12.96 -3.86
C ALA A 185 -7.25 -12.27 -5.19
N ARG A 186 -6.43 -11.33 -5.66
CA ARG A 186 -6.65 -10.65 -6.95
C ARG A 186 -6.40 -11.58 -8.14
N LEU A 187 -5.36 -12.41 -8.09
CA LEU A 187 -5.09 -13.41 -9.13
C LEU A 187 -6.24 -14.41 -9.21
N TYR A 188 -6.75 -14.89 -8.06
CA TYR A 188 -7.96 -15.73 -8.05
C TYR A 188 -9.17 -15.06 -8.73
N ARG A 189 -9.40 -13.77 -8.48
CA ARG A 189 -10.49 -13.02 -9.12
C ARG A 189 -10.34 -12.94 -10.64
N ILE A 190 -9.10 -12.91 -11.15
CA ILE A 190 -8.81 -12.80 -12.59
C ILE A 190 -8.90 -14.16 -13.28
N ASN A 191 -8.28 -15.19 -12.70
CA ASN A 191 -8.08 -16.48 -13.37
C ASN A 191 -8.94 -17.63 -12.84
N GLY A 192 -9.58 -17.47 -11.65
CA GLY A 192 -10.38 -18.52 -11.01
C GLY A 192 -9.58 -19.71 -10.46
N ASN A 193 -8.24 -19.57 -10.35
CA ASN A 193 -7.38 -20.66 -9.87
C ASN A 193 -7.55 -20.88 -8.36
N GLN A 194 -8.06 -22.04 -7.97
CA GLN A 194 -8.32 -22.38 -6.58
C GLN A 194 -7.05 -22.35 -5.70
N GLU A 195 -5.88 -22.67 -6.25
CA GLU A 195 -4.62 -22.60 -5.52
C GLU A 195 -4.35 -21.17 -5.01
N ASP A 196 -4.65 -20.15 -5.83
CA ASP A 196 -4.44 -18.75 -5.43
C ASP A 196 -5.39 -18.37 -4.28
N LEU A 197 -6.65 -18.83 -4.30
CA LEU A 197 -7.57 -18.62 -3.18
C LEU A 197 -7.07 -19.30 -1.90
N ASP A 198 -6.58 -20.53 -2.02
CA ASP A 198 -6.06 -21.29 -0.88
C ASP A 198 -4.84 -20.56 -0.27
N TRP A 199 -3.94 -20.01 -1.10
CA TRP A 199 -2.84 -19.15 -0.66
C TRP A 199 -3.32 -17.90 0.08
N ALA A 200 -4.27 -17.17 -0.51
CA ALA A 200 -4.82 -15.96 0.12
C ALA A 200 -5.38 -16.26 1.52
N VAL A 201 -6.17 -17.35 1.63
CA VAL A 201 -6.77 -17.77 2.89
C VAL A 201 -5.72 -18.21 3.91
N ASN A 202 -4.70 -18.97 3.48
CA ASN A 202 -3.66 -19.48 4.38
C ASN A 202 -2.78 -18.34 4.93
N ILE A 203 -2.36 -17.40 4.07
CA ILE A 203 -1.58 -16.24 4.50
C ILE A 203 -2.41 -15.37 5.46
N TYR A 204 -3.67 -15.06 5.12
CA TYR A 204 -4.56 -14.29 5.97
C TYR A 204 -4.79 -14.94 7.34
N LYS A 205 -4.98 -16.26 7.39
CA LYS A 205 -5.13 -16.98 8.66
C LYS A 205 -3.86 -16.87 9.50
N TRP A 206 -2.70 -17.11 8.88
CA TRP A 206 -1.42 -16.99 9.57
C TRP A 206 -1.23 -15.57 10.15
N GLU A 207 -1.52 -14.51 9.37
CA GLU A 207 -1.42 -13.13 9.84
C GLU A 207 -2.36 -12.83 11.01
N ARG A 208 -3.60 -13.31 10.92
CA ARG A 208 -4.59 -13.21 11.99
C ARG A 208 -4.17 -13.91 13.27
N GLU A 209 -3.52 -15.05 13.17
CA GLU A 209 -3.11 -15.86 14.32
C GLU A 209 -1.82 -15.34 14.97
N ASN A 210 -0.91 -14.74 14.19
CA ASN A 210 0.42 -14.36 14.64
C ASN A 210 0.64 -12.85 14.82
N LEU A 211 -0.06 -12.01 14.06
CA LEU A 211 0.16 -10.56 14.06
C LEU A 211 -1.03 -9.76 14.59
N PHE A 212 -2.23 -10.31 14.63
CA PHE A 212 -3.43 -9.58 15.06
C PHE A 212 -3.63 -9.65 16.57
N ASN A 213 -3.82 -8.51 17.21
CA ASN A 213 -4.20 -8.42 18.62
C ASN A 213 -5.74 -8.26 18.74
N PRO A 214 -6.48 -9.32 19.15
CA PRO A 214 -7.93 -9.26 19.24
C PRO A 214 -8.47 -8.32 20.31
N ALA A 215 -7.66 -7.96 21.31
CA ALA A 215 -8.07 -7.08 22.40
C ALA A 215 -8.06 -5.60 21.98
N THR A 216 -7.17 -5.21 21.08
CA THR A 216 -6.98 -3.83 20.63
C THR A 216 -7.37 -3.59 19.17
N GLY A 217 -7.49 -4.65 18.36
CA GLY A 217 -7.67 -4.57 16.92
C GLY A 217 -6.39 -4.22 16.14
N ALA A 218 -5.25 -4.07 16.83
CA ALA A 218 -3.99 -3.72 16.19
C ALA A 218 -3.38 -4.91 15.42
N ILE A 219 -2.67 -4.62 14.34
CA ILE A 219 -1.76 -5.54 13.65
C ILE A 219 -0.34 -5.18 14.09
N TYR A 220 0.41 -6.15 14.57
CA TYR A 220 1.83 -5.98 14.87
C TYR A 220 2.64 -6.06 13.57
N ASP A 221 3.64 -5.21 13.44
CA ASP A 221 4.53 -5.25 12.28
C ASP A 221 5.36 -6.55 12.25
N LEU A 222 5.94 -6.93 13.40
CA LEU A 222 6.74 -8.15 13.55
C LEU A 222 5.99 -9.21 14.34
N SER A 223 6.17 -10.47 13.98
CA SER A 223 5.64 -11.58 14.77
C SER A 223 6.19 -11.54 16.20
N LEU A 224 5.33 -11.80 17.20
CA LEU A 224 5.68 -11.76 18.62
C LEU A 224 6.85 -12.69 19.00
N ILE A 225 7.22 -13.63 18.14
CA ILE A 225 8.36 -14.54 18.33
C ILE A 225 9.71 -13.80 18.36
N HIS A 226 9.78 -12.59 17.75
CA HIS A 226 10.99 -11.77 17.74
C HIS A 226 11.14 -10.82 18.93
N ILE A 227 10.12 -10.72 19.79
CA ILE A 227 10.13 -9.83 20.97
C ILE A 227 10.70 -10.55 22.20
N SER A 228 10.94 -11.85 22.14
CA SER A 228 11.39 -12.68 23.25
C SER A 228 12.89 -13.04 23.23
N GLU A 229 13.69 -12.46 22.35
CA GLU A 229 15.16 -12.54 22.34
C GLU A 229 15.76 -11.13 22.74
#